data_f638cdc476767ec0247c6c6719e39836
#
_entry.id   f638cdc476767ec0247c6c6719e39836
#
_cell.length_a   1.000
_cell.length_b   1.000
_cell.length_c   1.000
_cell.angle_alpha   90.00
_cell.angle_beta   90.00
_cell.angle_gamma   90.00
#
_symmetry.space_group_name_H-M   'P 1'
#
loop_
_entity.id
_entity.type
_entity.pdbx_description
1 polymer ?
#
loop_
_entity_poly.entity_id
_entity_poly.type
_entity_poly.pdbx_seq_one_letter_code
_entity_poly.pdbx_strand_id
1 'polypeptide(L)'
;MKPRFLIDEDCPLSLEPLLNNKSYDTIHVKTSGLSGTKDPELFIFAQKEQRIIISRDLGWANIKIYPPSTHCGLIILRLPFESIAIEIRQVVERFIDRVDMQEISGATVVVDKNKFRIRKSI
;
A
#
# COMPACT_ATOMS: atom_id res chain seq x y z
N MET A 1 -14.51 -10.58 -2.06
CA MET A 1 -13.68 -10.15 -3.21
C MET A 1 -12.28 -9.83 -2.72
N LYS A 2 -11.26 -10.30 -3.42
CA LYS A 2 -9.87 -10.01 -3.03
C LYS A 2 -9.52 -8.55 -3.31
N PRO A 3 -8.79 -7.90 -2.42
CA PRO A 3 -8.33 -6.54 -2.68
C PRO A 3 -7.35 -6.49 -3.86
N ARG A 4 -7.29 -5.33 -4.47
CA ARG A 4 -6.36 -5.02 -5.55
C ARG A 4 -5.37 -3.99 -5.03
N PHE A 5 -4.14 -4.02 -5.49
CA PHE A 5 -3.09 -3.14 -4.99
C PHE A 5 -2.49 -2.25 -6.07
N LEU A 6 -2.04 -1.09 -5.64
CA LEU A 6 -1.23 -0.18 -6.43
C LEU A 6 0.05 0.09 -5.62
N ILE A 7 1.18 -0.30 -6.19
CA ILE A 7 2.48 -0.14 -5.51
C ILE A 7 3.10 1.18 -5.95
N ASP A 8 3.39 2.05 -4.99
CA ASP A 8 3.96 3.36 -5.25
C ASP A 8 5.40 3.26 -5.76
N GLU A 9 5.83 4.34 -6.37
CA GLU A 9 7.12 4.42 -7.06
C GLU A 9 8.32 4.19 -6.14
N ASP A 10 8.19 4.55 -4.86
CA ASP A 10 9.24 4.42 -3.85
C ASP A 10 9.39 3.00 -3.28
N CYS A 11 8.59 2.06 -3.75
CA CYS A 11 8.64 0.66 -3.33
C CYS A 11 9.31 -0.21 -4.38
N PRO A 12 9.90 -1.35 -3.97
CA PRO A 12 10.53 -2.26 -4.94
C PRO A 12 9.56 -2.78 -6.00
N LEU A 13 10.05 -2.87 -7.24
CA LEU A 13 9.28 -3.45 -8.34
C LEU A 13 8.86 -4.88 -8.04
N SER A 14 9.66 -5.60 -7.28
CA SER A 14 9.41 -7.01 -6.96
C SER A 14 8.18 -7.25 -6.10
N LEU A 15 7.59 -6.20 -5.53
CA LEU A 15 6.32 -6.36 -4.81
C LEU A 15 5.16 -6.71 -5.74
N GLU A 16 5.24 -6.29 -7.00
CA GLU A 16 4.20 -6.59 -7.97
C GLU A 16 4.07 -8.10 -8.21
N PRO A 17 5.12 -8.82 -8.63
CA PRO A 17 5.00 -10.28 -8.78
C PRO A 17 4.75 -10.99 -7.46
N LEU A 18 5.28 -10.50 -6.35
CA LEU A 18 5.06 -11.12 -5.05
C LEU A 18 3.56 -11.19 -4.72
N LEU A 19 2.86 -10.08 -4.89
CA LEU A 19 1.43 -10.02 -4.57
C LEU A 19 0.57 -10.67 -5.65
N ASN A 20 0.95 -10.55 -6.91
CA ASN A 20 0.25 -11.25 -8.00
C ASN A 20 0.33 -12.76 -7.81
N ASN A 21 1.46 -13.27 -7.32
CA ASN A 21 1.61 -14.70 -7.04
C ASN A 21 0.73 -15.18 -5.88
N LYS A 22 0.29 -14.25 -5.03
CA LYS A 22 -0.68 -14.54 -3.96
C LYS A 22 -2.12 -14.33 -4.44
N SER A 23 -2.29 -14.13 -5.74
CA SER A 23 -3.59 -13.93 -6.40
C SER A 23 -4.24 -12.57 -6.09
N TYR A 24 -3.45 -11.57 -5.73
CA TYR A 24 -3.93 -10.19 -5.60
C TYR A 24 -3.58 -9.43 -6.87
N ASP A 25 -4.59 -8.87 -7.54
CA ASP A 25 -4.37 -8.04 -8.73
C ASP A 25 -3.55 -6.81 -8.35
N THR A 26 -2.30 -6.77 -8.76
CA THR A 26 -1.34 -5.76 -8.32
C THR A 26 -0.63 -5.14 -9.52
N ILE A 27 -0.55 -3.82 -9.51
CA ILE A 27 0.27 -3.07 -10.47
C ILE A 27 1.23 -2.16 -9.72
N HIS A 28 2.37 -1.91 -10.33
CA HIS A 28 3.36 -0.96 -9.82
C HIS A 28 3.27 0.33 -10.65
N VAL A 29 3.44 1.47 -10.02
CA VAL A 29 3.38 2.76 -10.69
C VAL A 29 4.33 2.81 -11.90
N LYS A 30 5.56 2.30 -11.73
CA LYS A 30 6.56 2.33 -12.81
C LYS A 30 6.20 1.46 -14.01
N THR A 31 5.57 0.32 -13.78
CA THR A 31 5.25 -0.63 -14.86
C THR A 31 3.91 -0.34 -15.52
N SER A 32 3.11 0.54 -14.95
CA SER A 32 1.77 0.86 -15.43
C SER A 32 1.68 2.23 -16.12
N GLY A 33 2.83 2.88 -16.35
CA GLY A 33 2.85 4.17 -17.02
C GLY A 33 2.46 5.35 -16.14
N LEU A 34 2.48 5.18 -14.82
CA LEU A 34 2.05 6.21 -13.87
C LEU A 34 3.22 6.93 -13.19
N SER A 35 4.47 6.67 -13.63
CA SER A 35 5.65 7.31 -13.04
C SER A 35 5.51 8.84 -13.08
N GLY A 36 5.84 9.48 -11.96
CA GLY A 36 5.76 10.93 -11.85
C GLY A 36 4.38 11.47 -11.54
N THR A 37 3.37 10.62 -11.42
CA THR A 37 2.03 11.05 -11.03
C THR A 37 2.04 11.56 -9.60
N LYS A 38 1.48 12.74 -9.38
CA LYS A 38 1.41 13.33 -8.05
C LYS A 38 0.40 12.61 -7.17
N ASP A 39 0.61 12.68 -5.85
CA ASP A 39 -0.21 11.95 -4.89
C ASP A 39 -1.72 12.18 -5.03
N PRO A 40 -2.23 13.43 -5.18
CA PRO A 40 -3.67 13.60 -5.34
C PRO A 40 -4.25 12.90 -6.57
N GLU A 41 -3.51 12.90 -7.68
CA GLU A 41 -3.94 12.25 -8.91
C GLU A 41 -3.82 10.73 -8.79
N LEU A 42 -2.76 10.26 -8.14
CA LEU A 42 -2.56 8.83 -7.90
C LEU A 42 -3.67 8.29 -6.99
N PHE A 43 -4.07 9.07 -5.99
CA PHE A 43 -5.17 8.73 -5.11
C PHE A 43 -6.47 8.55 -5.89
N ILE A 44 -6.80 9.50 -6.78
CA ILE A 44 -7.99 9.42 -7.61
C ILE A 44 -7.97 8.16 -8.48
N PHE A 45 -6.83 7.88 -9.10
CA PHE A 45 -6.66 6.68 -9.91
C PHE A 45 -6.93 5.42 -9.10
N ALA A 46 -6.34 5.34 -7.90
CA ALA A 46 -6.48 4.18 -7.03
C ALA A 46 -7.94 3.96 -6.63
N GLN A 47 -8.68 5.04 -6.34
CA GLN A 47 -10.09 4.91 -5.99
C GLN A 47 -10.93 4.44 -7.17
N LYS A 48 -10.68 4.96 -8.35
CA LYS A 48 -11.37 4.52 -9.57
C LYS A 48 -11.16 3.03 -9.83
N GLU A 49 -9.94 2.56 -9.63
CA GLU A 49 -9.56 1.17 -9.83
C GLU A 49 -9.88 0.29 -8.62
N GLN A 50 -10.32 0.89 -7.52
CA GLN A 50 -10.57 0.21 -6.25
C GLN A 50 -9.33 -0.54 -5.77
N ARG A 51 -8.19 0.17 -5.77
CA ARG A 51 -6.91 -0.39 -5.35
C ARG A 51 -6.46 0.20 -4.02
N ILE A 52 -5.86 -0.64 -3.20
CA ILE A 52 -5.19 -0.23 -1.97
C ILE A 52 -3.78 0.22 -2.36
N ILE A 53 -3.38 1.41 -1.92
CA ILE A 53 -2.05 1.93 -2.20
C ILE A 53 -1.07 1.40 -1.17
N ILE A 54 0.08 0.91 -1.63
CA ILE A 54 1.21 0.55 -0.77
C ILE A 54 2.34 1.52 -1.09
N SER A 55 2.81 2.27 -0.10
CA SER A 55 3.82 3.31 -0.29
C SER A 55 4.75 3.38 0.92
N ARG A 56 5.92 3.99 0.72
CA ARG A 56 6.84 4.33 1.82
C ARG A 56 6.71 5.80 2.23
N ASP A 57 5.89 6.56 1.54
CA ASP A 57 5.70 7.98 1.80
C ASP A 57 4.72 8.17 2.96
N LEU A 58 5.21 8.70 4.08
CA LEU A 58 4.40 8.92 5.27
C LEU A 58 3.30 9.98 5.06
N GLY A 59 3.38 10.76 4.00
CA GLY A 59 2.32 11.71 3.65
C GLY A 59 0.97 11.06 3.47
N TRP A 60 0.93 9.80 3.03
CA TRP A 60 -0.32 9.06 2.88
C TRP A 60 -1.00 8.77 4.22
N ALA A 61 -0.27 8.84 5.34
CA ALA A 61 -0.83 8.61 6.66
C ALA A 61 -1.55 9.83 7.23
N ASN A 62 -1.55 10.94 6.52
CA ASN A 62 -2.23 12.16 6.97
C ASN A 62 -3.74 12.01 6.81
N ILE A 63 -4.43 11.70 7.88
CA ILE A 63 -5.87 11.44 7.87
C ILE A 63 -6.72 12.67 7.62
N LYS A 64 -6.14 13.87 7.70
CA LYS A 64 -6.85 15.10 7.33
C LYS A 64 -6.99 15.23 5.81
N ILE A 65 -5.98 14.73 5.08
CA ILE A 65 -5.99 14.75 3.62
C ILE A 65 -6.65 13.49 3.06
N TYR A 66 -6.37 12.34 3.67
CA TYR A 66 -6.88 11.03 3.22
C TYR A 66 -7.62 10.36 4.38
N PRO A 67 -8.84 10.83 4.73
CA PRO A 67 -9.55 10.25 5.87
C PRO A 67 -9.92 8.78 5.67
N PRO A 68 -9.80 7.94 6.70
CA PRO A 68 -10.28 6.55 6.61
C PRO A 68 -11.75 6.51 6.18
N SER A 69 -12.14 5.48 5.48
CA SER A 69 -13.45 5.26 4.86
C SER A 69 -13.69 6.07 3.59
N THR A 70 -12.77 6.97 3.20
CA THR A 70 -12.91 7.70 1.93
C THR A 70 -12.08 7.05 0.82
N HIS A 71 -11.41 5.94 1.13
CA HIS A 71 -10.56 5.22 0.19
C HIS A 71 -10.66 3.71 0.41
N CYS A 72 -10.07 2.95 -0.49
CA CYS A 72 -10.08 1.49 -0.41
C CYS A 72 -9.13 0.95 0.64
N GLY A 73 -8.13 1.73 1.00
CA GLY A 73 -7.11 1.35 1.97
C GLY A 73 -5.77 1.95 1.59
N LEU A 74 -5.00 2.30 2.61
CA LEU A 74 -3.64 2.83 2.44
C LEU A 74 -2.72 2.04 3.36
N ILE A 75 -1.65 1.48 2.81
CA ILE A 75 -0.63 0.76 3.58
C ILE A 75 0.67 1.53 3.44
N ILE A 76 1.16 2.08 4.54
CA ILE A 76 2.39 2.86 4.55
C ILE A 76 3.47 2.06 5.25
N LEU A 77 4.56 1.80 4.54
CA LEU A 77 5.70 1.04 5.05
C LEU A 77 6.68 2.01 5.71
N ARG A 78 6.66 2.03 7.04
CA ARG A 78 7.56 2.88 7.81
C ARG A 78 8.81 2.10 8.17
N LEU A 79 9.76 2.08 7.24
CA LEU A 79 10.98 1.31 7.35
C LEU A 79 12.19 2.23 7.24
N PRO A 80 13.37 1.81 7.76
CA PRO A 80 14.58 2.61 7.61
C PRO A 80 14.86 2.95 6.16
N PHE A 81 15.38 4.14 5.92
CA PHE A 81 15.68 4.62 4.57
C PHE A 81 16.58 3.66 3.81
N GLU A 82 17.56 3.06 4.51
CA GLU A 82 18.54 2.15 3.91
C GLU A 82 18.03 0.72 3.71
N SER A 83 16.76 0.46 3.99
CA SER A 83 16.18 -0.89 3.80
C SER A 83 16.29 -1.31 2.34
N ILE A 84 16.80 -2.51 2.12
CA ILE A 84 16.95 -3.05 0.77
C ILE A 84 15.68 -3.81 0.34
N ALA A 85 15.58 -4.06 -0.96
CA ALA A 85 14.37 -4.64 -1.55
C ALA A 85 13.94 -5.95 -0.88
N ILE A 86 14.88 -6.84 -0.57
CA ILE A 86 14.53 -8.13 0.04
C ILE A 86 13.94 -7.95 1.44
N GLU A 87 14.45 -6.98 2.21
CA GLU A 87 13.91 -6.69 3.54
C GLU A 87 12.48 -6.15 3.43
N ILE A 88 12.25 -5.26 2.48
CA ILE A 88 10.93 -4.67 2.26
C ILE A 88 9.94 -5.76 1.84
N ARG A 89 10.36 -6.66 0.92
CA ARG A 89 9.52 -7.78 0.49
C ARG A 89 9.14 -8.68 1.66
N GLN A 90 10.09 -8.96 2.55
CA GLN A 90 9.84 -9.82 3.71
C GLN A 90 8.82 -9.18 4.66
N VAL A 91 8.92 -7.87 4.87
CA VAL A 91 7.97 -7.14 5.71
C VAL A 91 6.57 -7.19 5.10
N VAL A 92 6.45 -6.89 3.81
CA VAL A 92 5.16 -6.89 3.11
C VAL A 92 4.55 -8.29 3.12
N GLU A 93 5.33 -9.31 2.77
CA GLU A 93 4.83 -10.69 2.72
C GLU A 93 4.33 -11.14 4.08
N ARG A 94 5.09 -10.88 5.13
CA ARG A 94 4.69 -11.25 6.49
C ARG A 94 3.43 -10.52 6.92
N PHE A 95 3.32 -9.23 6.60
CA PHE A 95 2.12 -8.46 6.90
C PHE A 95 0.89 -9.01 6.18
N ILE A 96 1.01 -9.22 4.86
CA ILE A 96 -0.10 -9.71 4.05
C ILE A 96 -0.56 -11.10 4.51
N ASP A 97 0.37 -11.97 4.91
CA ASP A 97 0.03 -13.32 5.35
C ASP A 97 -0.64 -13.36 6.73
N ARG A 98 -0.44 -12.33 7.55
CA ARG A 98 -0.95 -12.29 8.92
C ARG A 98 -2.19 -11.44 9.10
N VAL A 99 -2.37 -10.41 8.29
CA VAL A 99 -3.49 -9.49 8.47
C VAL A 99 -4.76 -10.08 7.85
N ASP A 100 -5.89 -9.78 8.49
CA ASP A 100 -7.20 -10.03 7.87
C ASP A 100 -7.46 -8.91 6.87
N MET A 101 -7.59 -9.26 5.60
CA MET A 101 -7.79 -8.28 4.52
C MET A 101 -9.03 -7.41 4.73
N GLN A 102 -10.05 -7.92 5.40
CA GLN A 102 -11.23 -7.13 5.70
C GLN A 102 -10.92 -5.99 6.66
N GLU A 103 -9.91 -6.17 7.51
CA GLU A 103 -9.52 -5.14 8.48
C GLU A 103 -8.83 -3.95 7.83
N ILE A 104 -8.22 -4.12 6.67
CA ILE A 104 -7.53 -3.01 6.00
C ILE A 104 -8.39 -2.29 4.97
N SER A 105 -9.58 -2.81 4.67
CA SER A 105 -10.49 -2.14 3.74
C SER A 105 -10.91 -0.78 4.31
N GLY A 106 -10.62 0.28 3.58
CA GLY A 106 -10.93 1.65 4.00
C GLY A 106 -10.08 2.19 5.14
N ALA A 107 -9.08 1.44 5.58
CA ALA A 107 -8.25 1.82 6.72
C ALA A 107 -6.91 2.41 6.28
N THR A 108 -6.30 3.18 7.17
CA THR A 108 -4.93 3.64 7.03
C THR A 108 -4.06 2.77 7.92
N VAL A 109 -3.11 2.08 7.32
CA VAL A 109 -2.27 1.11 8.02
C VAL A 109 -0.81 1.55 7.93
N VAL A 110 -0.14 1.62 9.07
CA VAL A 110 1.29 1.88 9.11
C VAL A 110 1.99 0.60 9.54
N VAL A 111 2.90 0.12 8.69
CA VAL A 111 3.62 -1.14 8.92
C VAL A 111 5.06 -0.81 9.26
N ASP A 112 5.50 -1.23 10.43
CA ASP A 112 6.89 -1.19 10.86
C ASP A 112 7.52 -2.56 10.65
N LYS A 113 8.81 -2.68 10.93
CA LYS A 113 9.56 -3.91 10.74
C LYS A 113 8.93 -5.12 11.45
N ASN A 114 8.42 -4.92 12.67
CA ASN A 114 7.92 -6.00 13.50
C ASN A 114 6.47 -5.87 13.93
N LYS A 115 5.80 -4.79 13.54
CA LYS A 115 4.42 -4.53 13.98
C LYS A 115 3.70 -3.67 12.97
N PHE A 116 2.37 -3.62 13.09
CA PHE A 116 1.57 -2.71 12.27
C PHE A 116 0.44 -2.12 13.10
N ARG A 117 -0.05 -0.99 12.64
CA ARG A 117 -1.14 -0.27 13.30
C ARG A 117 -2.21 0.03 12.26
N ILE A 118 -3.46 -0.34 12.57
CA ILE A 118 -4.60 -0.11 11.69
C ILE A 118 -5.43 1.02 12.27
N ARG A 119 -5.70 2.03 11.44
CA ARG A 119 -6.54 3.16 11.81
C ARG A 119 -7.79 3.19 10.94
N LYS A 120 -8.94 3.08 11.57
CA LYS A 120 -10.24 3.13 10.90
C LYS A 120 -10.96 4.42 11.29
N SER A 121 -12.03 4.75 10.57
CA SER A 121 -12.89 5.85 10.99
C SER A 121 -13.65 5.43 12.24
N ILE A 122 -13.98 6.41 13.04
CA ILE A 122 -14.73 6.22 14.29
C ILE A 122 -16.21 5.99 13.98
#